data_680bdf6c7bb92eb989975e14360399ae
#
_entry.id   680bdf6c7bb92eb989975e14360399ae
#
_cell.length_a   1.000
_cell.length_b   1.000
_cell.length_c   1.000
_cell.angle_alpha   90.00
_cell.angle_beta   90.00
_cell.angle_gamma   90.00
#
_symmetry.space_group_name_H-M   'P 1'
#
loop_
_entity.id
_entity.type
_entity.pdbx_description
1 polymer ?
#
loop_
_entity_poly.entity_id
_entity_poly.type
_entity_poly.pdbx_seq_one_letter_code
_entity_poly.pdbx_strand_id
1 'polypeptide(L)'
;MGLKCHEFVHTVPIKKRQKILEQFNNGDIQVLIAMKCLDEGVDIPSTRTAFFLASTSNPKEFVQRRGRILRLAEGKNKATVYDFIVVPRAEFMPLKRDIDASLLKREMPRFAEFASAASNEFDARSKLWDLVNNYEMLNLFDEKPWDMYKRLIKDKNTYNL
;
A
#
# COMPACT_ATOMS: atom_id res chain seq x y z
N MET A 1 0.71 6.64 -28.64
CA MET A 1 -0.37 5.65 -28.36
C MET A 1 -0.64 5.69 -26.87
N GLY A 2 -1.86 6.03 -26.43
CA GLY A 2 -2.18 6.14 -24.99
C GLY A 2 -2.58 4.81 -24.39
N LEU A 3 -2.43 4.67 -23.05
CA LEU A 3 -2.90 3.50 -22.32
C LEU A 3 -4.44 3.50 -22.22
N LYS A 4 -5.07 2.36 -22.42
CA LYS A 4 -6.50 2.17 -22.20
C LYS A 4 -6.76 2.00 -20.71
N CYS A 5 -7.27 3.04 -20.07
CA CYS A 5 -7.58 3.08 -18.64
C CYS A 5 -9.08 3.01 -18.38
N HIS A 6 -9.47 2.42 -17.27
CA HIS A 6 -10.84 2.44 -16.78
C HIS A 6 -10.92 2.63 -15.28
N GLU A 7 -11.91 3.39 -14.82
CA GLU A 7 -12.21 3.53 -13.40
C GLU A 7 -12.88 2.28 -12.84
N PHE A 8 -12.46 1.88 -11.66
CA PHE A 8 -13.03 0.77 -10.89
C PHE A 8 -13.31 1.23 -9.47
N VAL A 9 -14.43 1.95 -9.31
CA VAL A 9 -14.81 2.62 -8.06
C VAL A 9 -16.18 2.13 -7.58
N HIS A 10 -16.52 2.40 -6.33
CA HIS A 10 -17.74 1.91 -5.69
C HIS A 10 -19.05 2.35 -6.40
N THR A 11 -19.03 3.48 -7.09
CA THR A 11 -20.17 4.01 -7.84
C THR A 11 -20.48 3.21 -9.13
N VAL A 12 -19.52 2.40 -9.60
CA VAL A 12 -19.71 1.55 -10.77
C VAL A 12 -20.61 0.35 -10.40
N PRO A 13 -21.74 0.11 -11.09
CA PRO A 13 -22.62 -1.01 -10.81
C PRO A 13 -21.91 -2.37 -10.90
N ILE A 14 -22.29 -3.32 -10.04
CA ILE A 14 -21.65 -4.65 -9.93
C ILE A 14 -21.55 -5.38 -11.28
N LYS A 15 -22.63 -5.39 -12.05
CA LYS A 15 -22.65 -6.02 -13.40
C LYS A 15 -21.62 -5.38 -14.34
N LYS A 16 -21.47 -4.05 -14.28
CA LYS A 16 -20.49 -3.33 -15.09
C LYS A 16 -19.06 -3.62 -14.61
N ARG A 17 -18.84 -3.77 -13.30
CA ARG A 17 -17.52 -4.15 -12.75
C ARG A 17 -17.04 -5.50 -13.28
N GLN A 18 -17.92 -6.50 -13.34
CA GLN A 18 -17.58 -7.81 -13.90
C GLN A 18 -17.08 -7.71 -15.35
N LYS A 19 -17.80 -6.96 -16.19
CA LYS A 19 -17.38 -6.73 -17.58
C LYS A 19 -16.03 -5.99 -17.67
N ILE A 20 -15.78 -5.01 -16.81
CA ILE A 20 -14.50 -4.29 -16.76
C ILE A 20 -13.37 -5.25 -16.39
N LEU A 21 -13.58 -6.15 -15.42
CA LEU A 21 -12.59 -7.15 -15.03
C LEU A 21 -12.29 -8.16 -16.14
N GLU A 22 -13.32 -8.61 -16.87
CA GLU A 22 -13.16 -9.47 -18.05
C GLU A 22 -12.31 -8.76 -19.12
N GLN A 23 -12.62 -7.52 -19.44
CA GLN A 23 -11.86 -6.72 -20.41
C GLN A 23 -10.42 -6.47 -19.95
N PHE A 24 -10.19 -6.28 -18.65
CA PHE A 24 -8.85 -6.15 -18.10
C PHE A 24 -8.07 -7.47 -18.17
N ASN A 25 -8.69 -8.58 -17.84
CA ASN A 25 -8.07 -9.91 -17.93
C ASN A 25 -7.73 -10.29 -19.39
N ASN A 26 -8.54 -9.87 -20.35
CA ASN A 26 -8.30 -10.10 -21.78
C ASN A 26 -7.30 -9.11 -22.40
N GLY A 27 -6.88 -8.08 -21.66
CA GLY A 27 -5.94 -7.05 -22.14
C GLY A 27 -6.59 -5.91 -22.94
N ASP A 28 -7.93 -5.88 -23.07
CA ASP A 28 -8.66 -4.78 -23.71
C ASP A 28 -8.53 -3.47 -22.91
N ILE A 29 -8.47 -3.59 -21.58
CA ILE A 29 -8.15 -2.53 -20.63
C ILE A 29 -6.77 -2.82 -20.06
N GLN A 30 -5.86 -1.85 -20.12
CA GLN A 30 -4.48 -2.00 -19.68
C GLN A 30 -4.25 -1.51 -18.25
N VAL A 31 -5.07 -0.57 -17.77
CA VAL A 31 -4.94 0.03 -16.44
C VAL A 31 -6.31 0.14 -15.77
N LEU A 32 -6.42 -0.39 -14.55
CA LEU A 32 -7.56 -0.15 -13.67
C LEU A 32 -7.20 0.89 -12.61
N ILE A 33 -7.99 1.94 -12.51
CA ILE A 33 -7.86 2.98 -11.48
C ILE A 33 -8.91 2.66 -10.40
N ALA A 34 -8.46 2.07 -9.30
CA ALA A 34 -9.34 1.57 -8.25
C ALA A 34 -9.23 2.40 -6.95
N MET A 35 -10.37 2.70 -6.35
CA MET A 35 -10.44 3.35 -5.04
C MET A 35 -11.41 2.59 -4.14
N LYS A 36 -10.91 1.98 -3.05
CA LYS A 36 -11.67 1.22 -2.04
C LYS A 36 -12.47 0.01 -2.56
N CYS A 37 -12.32 -0.37 -3.82
CA CYS A 37 -13.11 -1.44 -4.45
C CYS A 37 -12.37 -2.77 -4.59
N LEU A 38 -11.07 -2.78 -4.28
CA LEU A 38 -10.25 -4.00 -4.33
C LEU A 38 -10.18 -4.73 -2.98
N ASP A 39 -10.92 -4.25 -1.97
CA ASP A 39 -10.84 -4.78 -0.61
C ASP A 39 -11.72 -6.01 -0.43
N GLU A 40 -12.84 -6.14 -1.19
CA GLU A 40 -13.77 -7.26 -1.07
C GLU A 40 -14.21 -7.81 -2.44
N GLY A 41 -14.21 -9.14 -2.57
CA GLY A 41 -14.88 -9.86 -3.67
C GLY A 41 -14.27 -9.73 -5.08
N VAL A 42 -13.19 -8.96 -5.26
CA VAL A 42 -12.56 -8.76 -6.58
C VAL A 42 -11.29 -9.59 -6.69
N ASP A 43 -11.20 -10.40 -7.73
CA ASP A 43 -10.02 -11.18 -8.07
C ASP A 43 -9.43 -10.70 -9.39
N ILE A 44 -8.14 -10.36 -9.39
CA ILE A 44 -7.41 -9.85 -10.55
C ILE A 44 -6.05 -10.55 -10.70
N PRO A 45 -6.05 -11.89 -10.86
CA PRO A 45 -4.80 -12.66 -10.85
C PRO A 45 -3.85 -12.30 -11.99
N SER A 46 -4.37 -11.78 -13.11
CA SER A 46 -3.58 -11.32 -14.26
C SER A 46 -2.73 -10.07 -13.99
N THR A 47 -3.00 -9.31 -12.91
CA THR A 47 -2.25 -8.11 -12.56
C THR A 47 -0.79 -8.41 -12.28
N ARG A 48 0.11 -7.81 -13.05
CA ARG A 48 1.57 -7.96 -12.91
C ARG A 48 2.23 -6.74 -12.25
N THR A 49 1.59 -5.59 -12.33
CA THR A 49 2.11 -4.33 -11.79
C THR A 49 1.02 -3.59 -11.03
N ALA A 50 1.36 -3.06 -9.87
CA ALA A 50 0.45 -2.25 -9.08
C ALA A 50 1.13 -1.01 -8.51
N PHE A 51 0.39 0.09 -8.46
CA PHE A 51 0.81 1.37 -7.88
C PHE A 51 -0.09 1.69 -6.69
N PHE A 52 0.47 1.73 -5.49
CA PHE A 52 -0.22 2.19 -4.28
C PHE A 52 0.09 3.67 -4.04
N LEU A 53 -0.74 4.56 -4.63
CA LEU A 53 -0.54 6.02 -4.54
C LEU A 53 -0.99 6.58 -3.20
N ALA A 54 -2.03 5.99 -2.61
CA ALA A 54 -2.52 6.32 -1.29
C ALA A 54 -3.05 5.05 -0.63
N SER A 55 -2.84 4.91 0.66
CA SER A 55 -3.30 3.74 1.38
C SER A 55 -3.77 4.09 2.79
N THR A 56 -4.44 3.16 3.40
CA THR A 56 -4.90 3.19 4.78
C THR A 56 -3.80 2.72 5.72
N SER A 57 -3.86 3.13 6.97
CA SER A 57 -3.05 2.55 8.05
C SER A 57 -3.60 1.21 8.55
N ASN A 58 -4.78 0.79 8.08
CA ASN A 58 -5.40 -0.48 8.49
C ASN A 58 -4.70 -1.68 7.81
N PRO A 59 -4.02 -2.56 8.57
CA PRO A 59 -3.28 -3.69 8.01
C PRO A 59 -4.17 -4.66 7.23
N LYS A 60 -5.40 -4.88 7.66
CA LYS A 60 -6.34 -5.75 6.97
C LYS A 60 -6.51 -5.34 5.51
N GLU A 61 -6.68 -4.05 5.27
CA GLU A 61 -6.93 -3.53 3.92
C GLU A 61 -5.69 -3.64 3.03
N PHE A 62 -4.53 -3.16 3.46
CA PHE A 62 -3.36 -3.17 2.57
C PHE A 62 -2.77 -4.58 2.37
N VAL A 63 -2.83 -5.46 3.37
CA VAL A 63 -2.42 -6.87 3.23
C VAL A 63 -3.35 -7.61 2.27
N GLN A 64 -4.65 -7.39 2.36
CA GLN A 64 -5.61 -7.99 1.43
C GLN A 64 -5.39 -7.51 -0.01
N ARG A 65 -5.21 -6.20 -0.22
CA ARG A 65 -4.94 -5.63 -1.57
C ARG A 65 -3.67 -6.23 -2.16
N ARG A 66 -2.57 -6.26 -1.40
CA ARG A 66 -1.32 -6.90 -1.83
C ARG A 66 -1.54 -8.36 -2.18
N GLY A 67 -2.22 -9.11 -1.33
CA GLY A 67 -2.50 -10.53 -1.54
C GLY A 67 -3.24 -10.81 -2.85
N ARG A 68 -4.14 -9.92 -3.29
CA ARG A 68 -4.85 -10.06 -4.57
C ARG A 68 -3.93 -9.86 -5.77
N ILE A 69 -3.00 -8.90 -5.67
CA ILE A 69 -2.01 -8.62 -6.73
C ILE A 69 -0.99 -9.76 -6.83
N LEU A 70 -0.62 -10.37 -5.70
CA LEU A 70 0.35 -11.45 -5.64
C LEU A 70 -0.23 -12.83 -5.97
N ARG A 71 -1.53 -12.95 -6.25
CA ARG A 71 -2.13 -14.23 -6.65
C ARG A 71 -1.44 -14.82 -7.86
N LEU A 72 -1.28 -16.13 -7.81
CA LEU A 72 -0.72 -16.89 -8.91
C LEU A 72 -1.67 -16.85 -10.11
N ALA A 73 -1.10 -16.75 -11.29
CA ALA A 73 -1.81 -16.87 -12.57
C ALA A 73 -0.86 -17.55 -13.56
N GLU A 74 -1.43 -18.12 -14.61
CA GLU A 74 -0.65 -18.75 -15.67
C GLU A 74 0.39 -17.77 -16.25
N GLY A 75 1.64 -18.20 -16.35
CA GLY A 75 2.75 -17.39 -16.84
C GLY A 75 3.13 -16.19 -15.96
N LYS A 76 2.66 -16.13 -14.69
CA LYS A 76 3.01 -15.09 -13.73
C LYS A 76 3.83 -15.65 -12.58
N ASN A 77 5.13 -15.37 -12.59
CA ASN A 77 6.05 -15.79 -11.53
C ASN A 77 6.34 -14.69 -10.50
N LYS A 78 6.12 -13.43 -10.87
CA LYS A 78 6.36 -12.25 -10.03
C LYS A 78 5.31 -11.16 -10.29
N ALA A 79 5.12 -10.29 -9.31
CA ALA A 79 4.40 -9.05 -9.47
C ALA A 79 5.28 -7.90 -8.97
N THR A 80 5.22 -6.76 -9.65
CA THR A 80 5.92 -5.54 -9.26
C THR A 80 4.96 -4.62 -8.52
N VAL A 81 5.33 -4.19 -7.32
CA VAL A 81 4.54 -3.26 -6.52
C VAL A 81 5.34 -1.97 -6.33
N TYR A 82 4.76 -0.86 -6.75
CA TYR A 82 5.25 0.49 -6.46
C TYR A 82 4.43 1.06 -5.32
N ASP A 83 5.03 1.14 -4.14
CA ASP A 83 4.39 1.72 -2.95
C ASP A 83 4.88 3.14 -2.73
N PHE A 84 3.97 4.11 -2.83
CA PHE A 84 4.26 5.53 -2.62
C PHE A 84 3.96 5.88 -1.16
N ILE A 85 4.99 6.11 -0.39
CA ILE A 85 4.89 6.52 1.01
C ILE A 85 5.17 8.01 1.17
N VAL A 86 4.48 8.63 2.11
CA VAL A 86 4.73 10.03 2.47
C VAL A 86 5.76 10.06 3.60
N VAL A 87 6.83 10.81 3.38
CA VAL A 87 7.92 10.95 4.35
C VAL A 87 8.17 12.42 4.68
N PRO A 88 8.66 12.73 5.90
CA PRO A 88 9.09 14.07 6.25
C PRO A 88 10.20 14.58 5.32
N ARG A 89 10.21 15.87 5.04
CA ARG A 89 11.30 16.49 4.30
C ARG A 89 12.50 16.72 5.23
N ALA A 90 13.67 16.28 4.79
CA ALA A 90 14.92 16.45 5.56
C ALA A 90 15.23 17.93 5.87
N GLU A 91 14.84 18.85 4.99
CA GLU A 91 15.08 20.30 5.11
C GLU A 91 14.35 20.95 6.30
N PHE A 92 13.31 20.31 6.81
CA PHE A 92 12.51 20.84 7.92
C PHE A 92 12.79 20.16 9.26
N MET A 93 13.81 19.31 9.33
CA MET A 93 14.27 18.75 10.60
C MET A 93 14.98 19.86 11.42
N PRO A 94 14.60 20.17 12.66
CA PRO A 94 13.81 19.43 13.67
C PRO A 94 12.49 20.10 14.09
N LEU A 95 11.95 21.06 13.32
CA LEU A 95 10.89 21.99 13.77
C LEU A 95 9.52 21.32 14.04
N LYS A 96 9.28 20.10 13.55
CA LYS A 96 7.98 19.40 13.70
C LYS A 96 8.14 17.93 14.04
N ARG A 97 9.10 17.58 14.90
CA ARG A 97 9.48 16.19 15.21
C ARG A 97 8.27 15.28 15.56
N ASP A 98 7.31 15.78 16.31
CA ASP A 98 6.15 14.98 16.72
C ASP A 98 5.18 14.68 15.56
N ILE A 99 4.98 15.66 14.67
CA ILE A 99 4.13 15.51 13.48
C ILE A 99 4.79 14.53 12.51
N ASP A 100 6.07 14.69 12.28
CA ASP A 100 6.86 13.85 11.39
C ASP A 100 6.94 12.41 11.91
N ALA A 101 7.16 12.23 13.22
CA ALA A 101 7.13 10.94 13.89
C ALA A 101 5.76 10.26 13.76
N SER A 102 4.68 11.02 13.90
CA SER A 102 3.32 10.52 13.69
C SER A 102 3.08 10.08 12.25
N LEU A 103 3.62 10.81 11.27
CA LEU A 103 3.56 10.44 9.86
C LEU A 103 4.29 9.13 9.60
N LEU A 104 5.52 8.98 10.08
CA LEU A 104 6.31 7.75 9.96
C LEU A 104 5.59 6.56 10.61
N LYS A 105 5.07 6.70 11.83
CA LYS A 105 4.30 5.66 12.51
C LYS A 105 3.09 5.19 11.70
N ARG A 106 2.53 6.04 10.85
CA ARG A 106 1.38 5.71 10.00
C ARG A 106 1.78 5.01 8.70
N GLU A 107 2.87 5.44 8.07
CA GLU A 107 3.29 4.95 6.75
C GLU A 107 4.17 3.69 6.83
N MET A 108 5.06 3.63 7.82
CA MET A 108 6.07 2.57 7.95
C MET A 108 5.50 1.14 8.11
N PRO A 109 4.35 0.89 8.78
CA PRO A 109 3.84 -0.48 8.91
C PRO A 109 3.52 -1.14 7.57
N ARG A 110 2.98 -0.35 6.62
CA ARG A 110 2.71 -0.83 5.26
C ARG A 110 4.00 -1.08 4.51
N PHE A 111 4.93 -0.12 4.59
CA PHE A 111 6.24 -0.25 3.97
C PHE A 111 6.99 -1.49 4.47
N ALA A 112 7.10 -1.70 5.78
CA ALA A 112 7.78 -2.83 6.38
C ALA A 112 7.16 -4.17 5.94
N GLU A 113 5.84 -4.27 5.93
CA GLU A 113 5.10 -5.45 5.49
C GLU A 113 5.31 -5.74 3.98
N PHE A 114 5.36 -4.71 3.13
CA PHE A 114 5.60 -4.90 1.71
C PHE A 114 7.06 -5.25 1.42
N ALA A 115 8.00 -4.58 2.09
CA ALA A 115 9.42 -4.83 1.95
C ALA A 115 9.79 -6.24 2.39
N SER A 116 9.31 -6.71 3.55
CA SER A 116 9.62 -8.05 4.08
C SER A 116 9.15 -9.19 3.17
N ALA A 117 8.15 -8.96 2.33
CA ALA A 117 7.64 -9.93 1.35
C ALA A 117 8.27 -9.77 -0.04
N ALA A 118 9.15 -8.80 -0.25
CA ALA A 118 9.74 -8.49 -1.54
C ALA A 118 11.11 -9.13 -1.74
N SER A 119 11.43 -9.50 -2.97
CA SER A 119 12.76 -10.03 -3.31
C SER A 119 13.88 -8.98 -3.20
N ASN A 120 13.55 -7.70 -3.10
CA ASN A 120 14.47 -6.58 -2.95
C ASN A 120 14.35 -5.90 -1.57
N GLU A 121 14.02 -6.66 -0.54
CA GLU A 121 13.81 -6.14 0.83
C GLU A 121 14.96 -5.25 1.30
N PHE A 122 16.20 -5.70 1.17
CA PHE A 122 17.37 -4.96 1.62
C PHE A 122 17.50 -3.59 0.91
N ASP A 123 17.36 -3.56 -0.41
CA ASP A 123 17.41 -2.32 -1.20
C ASP A 123 16.27 -1.36 -0.81
N ALA A 124 15.07 -1.88 -0.60
CA ALA A 124 13.93 -1.07 -0.18
C ALA A 124 14.16 -0.45 1.20
N ARG A 125 14.62 -1.23 2.19
CA ARG A 125 14.88 -0.77 3.55
C ARG A 125 16.02 0.25 3.60
N SER A 126 17.10 0.06 2.82
CA SER A 126 18.25 0.96 2.82
C SER A 126 17.89 2.38 2.38
N LYS A 127 16.92 2.55 1.50
CA LYS A 127 16.46 3.88 1.04
C LYS A 127 15.82 4.75 2.13
N LEU A 128 15.31 4.13 3.19
CA LEU A 128 14.67 4.83 4.29
C LEU A 128 15.47 4.76 5.59
N TRP A 129 16.60 4.04 5.58
CA TRP A 129 17.38 3.79 6.78
C TRP A 129 17.78 5.07 7.50
N ASP A 130 18.45 5.99 6.80
CA ASP A 130 18.91 7.25 7.38
C ASP A 130 17.76 8.11 7.90
N LEU A 131 16.67 8.18 7.13
CA LEU A 131 15.49 8.92 7.55
C LEU A 131 14.93 8.38 8.86
N VAL A 132 14.68 7.07 8.93
CA VAL A 132 14.06 6.43 10.11
C VAL A 132 15.03 6.46 11.32
N ASN A 133 16.33 6.32 11.08
CA ASN A 133 17.37 6.42 12.11
C ASN A 133 17.43 7.83 12.72
N ASN A 134 17.32 8.88 11.91
CA ASN A 134 17.31 10.27 12.38
C ASN A 134 16.14 10.58 13.32
N TYR A 135 15.04 9.82 13.22
CA TYR A 135 13.91 9.90 14.15
C TYR A 135 13.99 8.89 15.30
N GLU A 136 15.07 8.11 15.40
CA GLU A 136 15.26 7.05 16.42
C GLU A 136 14.16 5.99 16.39
N MET A 137 13.66 5.64 15.18
CA MET A 137 12.50 4.78 14.97
C MET A 137 12.82 3.52 14.17
N LEU A 138 14.05 3.00 14.23
CA LEU A 138 14.46 1.80 13.47
C LEU A 138 13.60 0.56 13.78
N ASN A 139 13.01 0.50 14.97
CA ASN A 139 12.06 -0.53 15.36
C ASN A 139 10.84 -0.62 14.41
N LEU A 140 10.51 0.47 13.69
CA LEU A 140 9.40 0.48 12.74
C LEU A 140 9.62 -0.44 11.53
N PHE A 141 10.86 -0.83 11.24
CA PHE A 141 11.14 -1.80 10.18
C PHE A 141 10.74 -3.24 10.54
N ASP A 142 10.76 -3.58 11.82
CA ASP A 142 10.56 -4.96 12.29
C ASP A 142 9.24 -5.13 13.05
N GLU A 143 8.55 -4.03 13.31
CA GLU A 143 7.31 -4.07 14.04
C GLU A 143 6.15 -4.58 13.17
N LYS A 144 5.37 -5.52 13.73
CA LYS A 144 4.22 -6.08 13.02
C LYS A 144 3.15 -5.03 12.81
N PRO A 145 2.62 -4.89 11.59
CA PRO A 145 1.60 -3.88 11.26
C PRO A 145 0.38 -3.91 12.18
N TRP A 146 -0.04 -5.09 12.64
CA TRP A 146 -1.18 -5.26 13.52
C TRP A 146 -0.97 -4.69 14.92
N ASP A 147 0.23 -4.81 15.47
CA ASP A 147 0.53 -4.31 16.81
C ASP A 147 0.64 -2.78 16.80
N MET A 148 1.21 -2.24 15.74
CA MET A 148 1.27 -0.81 15.52
C MET A 148 -0.12 -0.20 15.30
N TYR A 149 -0.98 -0.84 14.54
CA TYR A 149 -2.35 -0.40 14.31
C TYR A 149 -3.17 -0.38 15.60
N LYS A 150 -3.03 -1.38 16.47
CA LYS A 150 -3.67 -1.40 17.79
C LYS A 150 -3.27 -0.21 18.64
N ARG A 151 -1.99 0.19 18.62
CA ARG A 151 -1.50 1.37 19.34
C ARG A 151 -2.10 2.65 18.75
N LEU A 152 -2.08 2.81 17.44
CA LEU A 152 -2.68 3.99 16.78
C LEU A 152 -4.16 4.18 17.11
N ILE A 153 -4.93 3.10 17.24
CA ILE A 153 -6.34 3.16 17.65
C ILE A 153 -6.46 3.54 19.12
N LYS A 154 -5.62 2.97 19.99
CA LYS A 154 -5.63 3.27 21.43
C LYS A 154 -5.32 4.74 21.69
N ASP A 155 -4.30 5.27 21.02
CA ASP A 155 -3.91 6.67 21.14
C ASP A 155 -5.04 7.62 20.70
N LYS A 156 -5.71 7.31 19.57
CA LYS A 156 -6.88 8.11 19.12
C LYS A 156 -8.00 8.14 20.14
N ASN A 157 -8.29 7.03 20.81
CA ASN A 157 -9.35 6.96 21.81
C ASN A 157 -8.99 7.70 23.11
N THR A 158 -7.70 7.89 23.38
CA THR A 158 -7.22 8.62 24.57
C THR A 158 -7.34 10.14 24.39
N TYR A 159 -7.31 10.65 23.15
CA TYR A 159 -7.43 12.10 22.86
C TYR A 159 -8.87 12.54 22.59
N ASN A 160 -9.86 11.64 22.58
CA ASN A 160 -11.28 11.94 22.38
C ASN A 160 -12.10 11.85 23.69
N LEU A 161 -11.46 11.88 24.85
CA LEU A 161 -12.01 12.07 26.19
C LEU A 161 -11.57 13.44 26.71
#